data_efb2ad7404ed194d82eaf834f05288bf
#
_entry.id   efb2ad7404ed194d82eaf834f05288bf
#
_cell.length_a   1.000
_cell.length_b   1.000
_cell.length_c   1.000
_cell.angle_alpha   90.00
_cell.angle_beta   90.00
_cell.angle_gamma   90.00
#
_symmetry.space_group_name_H-M   'P 1'
#
loop_
_entity.id
_entity.type
_entity.pdbx_description
1 polymer ?
#
loop_
_entity_poly.entity_id
_entity_poly.type
_entity_poly.pdbx_seq_one_letter_code
_entity_poly.pdbx_strand_id
1 'polypeptide(L)'
;ESRGLGDVYKRQPLFCFPTVASNCASVTAISVIYNPDGSFREYYYPKNANHTFIESSIIADSPEELLWAGIGDALSKECEAVFASKEDELSHTPMMGVQLSKICTTPLVEYGKKALDDLRANKVSYELEQVALDIIISTGLVSNMVSAAPKYYYNSSLAHCVYYGSTVTKGGEKHLHGEIVSLGVLCCLLYTSDA
;
A
#
# COMPACT_ATOMS: atom_id res chain seq x y z
N GLU A 1 -6.11 15.85 -3.14
CA GLU A 1 -5.11 16.90 -3.38
C GLU A 1 -3.80 16.29 -3.83
N SER A 2 -3.33 16.66 -5.01
CA SER A 2 -2.07 16.19 -5.56
C SER A 2 -0.91 16.81 -4.74
N ARG A 3 -0.29 16.05 -3.88
CA ARG A 3 0.87 16.45 -3.08
C ARG A 3 2.13 16.76 -3.91
N GLY A 4 2.11 16.59 -5.22
CA GLY A 4 3.32 16.65 -6.03
C GLY A 4 3.54 17.92 -6.88
N LEU A 5 2.50 18.61 -7.29
CA LEU A 5 2.65 19.69 -8.28
C LEU A 5 3.22 20.98 -7.72
N GLY A 6 2.90 21.34 -6.46
CA GLY A 6 3.42 22.55 -5.83
C GLY A 6 4.93 22.51 -5.55
N ASP A 7 5.46 21.34 -5.21
CA ASP A 7 6.84 21.17 -4.75
C ASP A 7 7.82 21.04 -5.91
N VAL A 8 7.40 20.44 -7.02
CA VAL A 8 8.20 20.36 -8.26
C VAL A 8 8.53 21.75 -8.80
N TYR A 9 7.57 22.65 -8.79
CA TYR A 9 7.77 24.03 -9.24
C TYR A 9 8.64 24.88 -8.31
N LYS A 10 8.59 24.61 -7.01
CA LYS A 10 9.30 25.40 -6.01
C LYS A 10 10.66 24.84 -5.61
N ARG A 11 11.03 23.61 -6.05
CA ARG A 11 12.24 22.90 -5.65
C ARG A 11 12.44 22.85 -4.12
N GLN A 12 11.35 22.84 -3.37
CA GLN A 12 11.37 22.75 -1.91
C GLN A 12 11.50 21.27 -1.47
N PRO A 13 12.18 21.01 -0.34
CA PRO A 13 12.16 19.67 0.25
C PRO A 13 10.73 19.35 0.75
N LEU A 14 10.29 18.12 0.51
CA LEU A 14 9.02 17.59 0.97
C LEU A 14 9.24 16.72 2.21
N PHE A 15 8.54 17.03 3.29
CA PHE A 15 8.53 16.25 4.52
C PHE A 15 7.13 15.68 4.74
N CYS A 16 7.05 14.36 4.96
CA CYS A 16 5.80 13.67 5.24
C CYS A 16 5.72 13.27 6.71
N PHE A 17 4.54 13.46 7.29
CA PHE A 17 4.19 13.04 8.65
C PHE A 17 2.89 12.24 8.57
N PRO A 18 2.95 10.91 8.32
CA PRO A 18 1.75 10.10 8.29
C PRO A 18 1.09 10.07 9.66
N THR A 19 -0.19 10.43 9.71
CA THR A 19 -0.99 10.42 10.94
C THR A 19 -1.80 9.14 11.09
N VAL A 20 -1.81 8.31 10.08
CA VAL A 20 -2.48 7.00 10.05
C VAL A 20 -1.62 6.01 9.27
N ALA A 21 -1.69 4.73 9.62
CA ALA A 21 -1.06 3.64 8.90
C ALA A 21 -2.09 2.94 8.00
N SER A 22 -2.58 3.64 6.98
CA SER A 22 -3.59 3.13 6.05
C SER A 22 -3.04 2.77 4.66
N ASN A 23 -1.83 3.21 4.34
CA ASN A 23 -1.13 2.94 3.08
C ASN A 23 0.32 3.44 3.13
N CYS A 24 1.07 3.21 2.06
CA CYS A 24 2.47 3.58 1.93
C CYS A 24 2.73 4.92 1.18
N ALA A 25 1.71 5.74 0.94
CA ALA A 25 1.83 6.94 0.11
C ALA A 25 2.88 7.97 0.60
N SER A 26 3.19 8.00 1.90
CA SER A 26 4.22 8.89 2.46
C SER A 26 5.66 8.52 2.07
N VAL A 27 5.87 7.32 1.53
CA VAL A 27 7.19 6.77 1.16
C VAL A 27 7.28 6.47 -0.33
N THR A 28 6.15 6.39 -1.03
CA THR A 28 6.11 6.04 -2.45
C THR A 28 6.19 7.25 -3.37
N ALA A 29 6.74 7.05 -4.57
CA ALA A 29 6.70 7.99 -5.69
C ALA A 29 5.53 7.69 -6.64
N ILE A 30 4.36 7.35 -6.11
CA ILE A 30 3.19 6.99 -6.91
C ILE A 30 2.00 7.83 -6.49
N SER A 31 1.30 8.38 -7.47
CA SER A 31 -0.02 9.00 -7.29
C SER A 31 -0.99 8.34 -8.25
N VAL A 32 -2.12 7.89 -7.73
CA VAL A 32 -3.21 7.33 -8.54
C VAL A 32 -4.15 8.45 -8.93
N ILE A 33 -4.36 8.63 -10.22
CA ILE A 33 -5.22 9.67 -10.76
C ILE A 33 -6.53 9.04 -11.22
N TYR A 34 -7.63 9.63 -10.79
CA TYR A 34 -8.98 9.19 -11.13
C TYR A 34 -9.69 10.21 -12.02
N ASN A 35 -10.63 9.74 -12.82
CA ASN A 35 -11.58 10.57 -13.55
C ASN A 35 -12.64 11.14 -12.59
N PRO A 36 -13.41 12.17 -13.01
CA PRO A 36 -14.48 12.72 -12.19
C PRO A 36 -15.59 11.74 -11.81
N ASP A 37 -15.75 10.66 -12.56
CA ASP A 37 -16.72 9.59 -12.29
C ASP A 37 -16.18 8.51 -11.32
N GLY A 38 -14.95 8.70 -10.80
CA GLY A 38 -14.31 7.75 -9.89
C GLY A 38 -13.54 6.61 -10.58
N SER A 39 -13.61 6.48 -11.91
CA SER A 39 -12.85 5.47 -12.63
C SER A 39 -11.35 5.75 -12.62
N PHE A 40 -10.54 4.70 -12.59
CA PHE A 40 -9.09 4.81 -12.71
C PHE A 40 -8.71 5.48 -14.05
N ARG A 41 -7.80 6.44 -13.99
CA ARG A 41 -7.27 7.13 -15.16
C ARG A 41 -5.84 6.71 -15.47
N GLU A 42 -4.90 7.00 -14.56
CA GLU A 42 -3.48 6.75 -14.78
C GLU A 42 -2.67 6.78 -13.48
N TYR A 43 -1.47 6.22 -13.50
CA TYR A 43 -0.45 6.44 -12.47
C TYR A 43 0.43 7.62 -12.85
N TYR A 44 0.65 8.51 -11.89
CA TYR A 44 1.63 9.59 -11.98
C TYR A 44 2.76 9.32 -10.99
N TYR A 45 3.99 9.51 -11.43
CA TYR A 45 5.19 9.22 -10.64
C TYR A 45 5.91 10.52 -10.22
N PRO A 46 5.54 11.14 -9.10
CA PRO A 46 6.23 12.29 -8.56
C PRO A 46 7.57 11.87 -7.94
N LYS A 47 8.31 12.82 -7.39
CA LYS A 47 9.44 12.51 -6.53
C LYS A 47 8.95 12.04 -5.16
N ASN A 48 9.67 11.11 -4.55
CA ASN A 48 9.46 10.74 -3.15
C ASN A 48 9.64 11.94 -2.24
N ALA A 49 9.03 11.87 -1.05
CA ALA A 49 9.36 12.76 0.03
C ALA A 49 10.86 12.69 0.37
N ASN A 50 11.44 13.83 0.74
CA ASN A 50 12.83 13.88 1.18
C ASN A 50 13.01 13.15 2.52
N HIS A 51 12.03 13.30 3.41
CA HIS A 51 11.99 12.62 4.70
C HIS A 51 10.54 12.24 5.05
N THR A 52 10.39 11.09 5.70
CA THR A 52 9.14 10.66 6.31
C THR A 52 9.39 10.44 7.79
N PHE A 53 8.60 11.10 8.64
CA PHE A 53 8.67 11.02 10.10
C PHE A 53 7.46 10.25 10.60
N ILE A 54 7.68 9.11 11.23
CA ILE A 54 6.62 8.25 11.77
C ILE A 54 6.65 8.38 13.28
N GLU A 55 5.52 8.80 13.85
CA GLU A 55 5.32 8.91 15.30
C GLU A 55 4.21 7.93 15.71
N SER A 56 4.60 6.87 16.41
CA SER A 56 3.70 5.77 16.75
C SER A 56 2.55 6.19 17.68
N SER A 57 2.75 7.22 18.50
CA SER A 57 1.69 7.74 19.37
C SER A 57 0.55 8.39 18.60
N ILE A 58 0.88 9.09 17.49
CA ILE A 58 -0.13 9.68 16.60
C ILE A 58 -0.91 8.57 15.86
N ILE A 59 -0.21 7.51 15.45
CA ILE A 59 -0.86 6.38 14.79
C ILE A 59 -1.76 5.63 15.78
N ALA A 60 -1.36 5.49 17.05
CA ALA A 60 -2.16 4.85 18.09
C ALA A 60 -3.48 5.57 18.37
N ASP A 61 -3.56 6.87 18.09
CA ASP A 61 -4.77 7.70 18.23
C ASP A 61 -5.62 7.73 16.96
N SER A 62 -5.23 7.02 15.90
CA SER A 62 -5.94 7.03 14.62
C SER A 62 -7.20 6.14 14.65
N PRO A 63 -8.19 6.38 13.76
CA PRO A 63 -9.35 5.52 13.63
C PRO A 63 -8.97 4.08 13.27
N GLU A 64 -9.57 3.11 13.97
CA GLU A 64 -9.27 1.68 13.82
C GLU A 64 -9.47 1.18 12.39
N GLU A 65 -10.55 1.62 11.75
CA GLU A 65 -10.89 1.23 10.38
C GLU A 65 -9.80 1.58 9.36
N LEU A 66 -9.00 2.62 9.64
CA LEU A 66 -7.91 3.02 8.76
C LEU A 66 -6.68 2.12 8.91
N LEU A 67 -6.36 1.67 10.14
CA LEU A 67 -5.31 0.67 10.35
C LEU A 67 -5.74 -0.69 9.78
N TRP A 68 -6.99 -1.08 10.01
CA TRP A 68 -7.55 -2.32 9.47
C TRP A 68 -7.51 -2.34 7.94
N ALA A 69 -7.93 -1.25 7.29
CA ALA A 69 -7.82 -1.10 5.84
C ALA A 69 -6.36 -1.12 5.37
N GLY A 70 -5.45 -0.49 6.14
CA GLY A 70 -4.01 -0.50 5.84
C GLY A 70 -3.41 -1.90 5.86
N ILE A 71 -3.80 -2.74 6.84
CA ILE A 71 -3.42 -4.16 6.88
C ILE A 71 -3.94 -4.88 5.62
N GLY A 72 -5.21 -4.65 5.26
CA GLY A 72 -5.82 -5.25 4.09
C GLY A 72 -5.12 -4.89 2.77
N ASP A 73 -4.75 -3.62 2.61
CA ASP A 73 -3.99 -3.14 1.45
C ASP A 73 -2.57 -3.74 1.42
N ALA A 74 -1.89 -3.73 2.55
CA ALA A 74 -0.50 -4.21 2.65
C ALA A 74 -0.37 -5.72 2.39
N LEU A 75 -1.37 -6.53 2.76
CA LEU A 75 -1.41 -7.98 2.48
C LEU A 75 -1.39 -8.29 0.98
N SER A 76 -1.81 -7.36 0.11
CA SER A 76 -1.76 -7.55 -1.33
C SER A 76 -0.33 -7.58 -1.88
N LYS A 77 0.63 -7.01 -1.16
CA LYS A 77 1.97 -6.71 -1.67
C LYS A 77 2.73 -7.94 -2.15
N GLU A 78 2.74 -9.00 -1.34
CA GLU A 78 3.41 -10.25 -1.72
C GLU A 78 2.67 -10.94 -2.87
N CYS A 79 1.38 -11.21 -2.71
CA CYS A 79 0.64 -12.00 -3.67
C CYS A 79 0.60 -11.34 -5.05
N GLU A 80 0.45 -10.01 -5.11
CA GLU A 80 0.41 -9.29 -6.38
C GLU A 80 1.77 -9.17 -7.05
N ALA A 81 2.82 -8.81 -6.32
CA ALA A 81 4.16 -8.68 -6.87
C ALA A 81 4.69 -10.02 -7.41
N VAL A 82 4.48 -11.11 -6.66
CA VAL A 82 4.87 -12.45 -7.07
C VAL A 82 4.05 -12.93 -8.27
N PHE A 83 2.72 -12.74 -8.24
CA PHE A 83 1.84 -13.18 -9.32
C PHE A 83 2.11 -12.40 -10.63
N ALA A 84 2.20 -11.08 -10.55
CA ALA A 84 2.39 -10.23 -11.73
C ALA A 84 3.75 -10.43 -12.42
N SER A 85 4.76 -10.89 -11.68
CA SER A 85 6.12 -11.09 -12.20
C SER A 85 6.47 -12.55 -12.53
N LYS A 86 5.52 -13.48 -12.36
CA LYS A 86 5.79 -14.95 -12.39
C LYS A 86 6.47 -15.44 -13.66
N GLU A 87 6.13 -14.86 -14.82
CA GLU A 87 6.62 -15.29 -16.12
C GLU A 87 7.67 -14.34 -16.72
N ASP A 88 8.07 -13.30 -15.98
CA ASP A 88 8.96 -12.28 -16.48
C ASP A 88 10.41 -12.51 -16.05
N GLU A 89 11.35 -12.23 -16.96
CA GLU A 89 12.75 -12.10 -16.62
C GLU A 89 13.00 -10.73 -15.98
N LEU A 90 13.13 -10.72 -14.66
CA LEU A 90 13.25 -9.51 -13.87
C LEU A 90 14.68 -8.95 -13.90
N SER A 91 14.81 -7.65 -14.19
CA SER A 91 16.04 -6.91 -13.93
C SER A 91 16.27 -6.75 -12.42
N HIS A 92 17.50 -6.32 -12.04
CA HIS A 92 17.94 -6.27 -10.65
C HIS A 92 16.95 -5.60 -9.68
N THR A 93 16.49 -4.39 -9.96
CA THR A 93 15.63 -3.64 -9.00
C THR A 93 14.23 -4.26 -8.83
N PRO A 94 13.48 -4.58 -9.88
CA PRO A 94 12.22 -5.32 -9.73
C PRO A 94 12.40 -6.67 -9.04
N MET A 95 13.47 -7.41 -9.35
CA MET A 95 13.77 -8.69 -8.68
C MET A 95 13.94 -8.51 -7.16
N MET A 96 14.69 -7.49 -6.73
CA MET A 96 14.83 -7.16 -5.30
C MET A 96 13.46 -6.84 -4.68
N GLY A 97 12.64 -6.03 -5.35
CA GLY A 97 11.31 -5.67 -4.87
C GLY A 97 10.40 -6.88 -4.68
N VAL A 98 10.38 -7.80 -5.65
CA VAL A 98 9.62 -9.06 -5.56
C VAL A 98 10.12 -9.95 -4.42
N GLN A 99 11.44 -10.03 -4.19
CA GLN A 99 11.95 -10.79 -3.03
C GLN A 99 11.60 -10.11 -1.70
N LEU A 100 11.69 -8.78 -1.62
CA LEU A 100 11.31 -8.02 -0.42
C LEU A 100 9.80 -8.10 -0.15
N SER A 101 8.94 -8.22 -1.16
CA SER A 101 7.48 -8.30 -0.93
C SER A 101 7.08 -9.46 -0.02
N LYS A 102 7.87 -10.53 0.00
CA LYS A 102 7.62 -11.72 0.84
C LYS A 102 7.68 -11.44 2.34
N ILE A 103 8.42 -10.41 2.76
CA ILE A 103 8.49 -10.04 4.18
C ILE A 103 7.28 -9.20 4.64
N CYS A 104 6.52 -8.62 3.71
CA CYS A 104 5.39 -7.75 4.06
C CYS A 104 4.20 -8.52 4.65
N THR A 105 4.06 -9.81 4.43
CA THR A 105 2.94 -10.60 4.95
C THR A 105 3.13 -10.98 6.42
N THR A 106 4.35 -11.31 6.83
CA THR A 106 4.63 -11.87 8.15
C THR A 106 4.22 -10.97 9.32
N PRO A 107 4.62 -9.67 9.39
CA PRO A 107 4.23 -8.80 10.50
C PRO A 107 2.71 -8.59 10.57
N LEU A 108 2.04 -8.53 9.42
CA LEU A 108 0.59 -8.30 9.35
C LEU A 108 -0.19 -9.49 9.89
N VAL A 109 0.22 -10.72 9.54
CA VAL A 109 -0.43 -11.95 10.01
C VAL A 109 -0.12 -12.21 11.48
N GLU A 110 1.12 -11.99 11.91
CA GLU A 110 1.58 -12.28 13.27
C GLU A 110 1.07 -11.24 14.28
N TYR A 111 1.13 -9.97 13.94
CA TYR A 111 0.87 -8.87 14.88
C TYR A 111 -0.41 -8.09 14.59
N GLY A 112 -1.02 -8.22 13.41
CA GLY A 112 -2.12 -7.36 12.98
C GLY A 112 -3.31 -7.34 13.94
N LYS A 113 -3.75 -8.50 14.45
CA LYS A 113 -4.83 -8.57 15.43
C LYS A 113 -4.48 -7.83 16.73
N LYS A 114 -3.27 -8.06 17.27
CA LYS A 114 -2.81 -7.42 18.49
C LYS A 114 -2.63 -5.92 18.32
N ALA A 115 -2.12 -5.50 17.17
CA ALA A 115 -1.98 -4.07 16.82
C ALA A 115 -3.33 -3.35 16.80
N LEU A 116 -4.38 -3.96 16.25
CA LEU A 116 -5.75 -3.42 16.29
C LEU A 116 -6.29 -3.32 17.73
N ASP A 117 -6.07 -4.36 18.55
CA ASP A 117 -6.50 -4.35 19.95
C ASP A 117 -5.78 -3.26 20.77
N ASP A 118 -4.48 -3.04 20.53
CA ASP A 118 -3.70 -2.00 21.18
C ASP A 118 -4.09 -0.60 20.69
N LEU A 119 -4.37 -0.43 19.40
CA LEU A 119 -4.87 0.84 18.84
C LEU A 119 -6.24 1.22 19.47
N ARG A 120 -7.18 0.26 19.62
CA ARG A 120 -8.45 0.50 20.33
C ARG A 120 -8.24 0.99 21.77
N ALA A 121 -7.13 0.59 22.37
CA ALA A 121 -6.75 1.03 23.71
C ALA A 121 -5.88 2.31 23.72
N ASN A 122 -5.68 2.98 22.58
CA ASN A 122 -4.77 4.11 22.37
C ASN A 122 -3.36 3.82 22.94
N LYS A 123 -2.89 2.59 22.73
CA LYS A 123 -1.65 2.08 23.31
C LYS A 123 -0.59 1.91 22.23
N VAL A 124 0.53 2.61 22.37
CA VAL A 124 1.75 2.30 21.61
C VAL A 124 2.31 0.96 22.10
N SER A 125 2.52 0.03 21.18
CA SER A 125 3.11 -1.28 21.46
C SER A 125 4.09 -1.66 20.36
N TYR A 126 4.91 -2.66 20.63
CA TYR A 126 5.82 -3.22 19.63
C TYR A 126 5.04 -3.72 18.40
N GLU A 127 3.93 -4.43 18.64
CA GLU A 127 3.11 -5.00 17.56
C GLU A 127 2.48 -3.92 16.68
N LEU A 128 1.96 -2.85 17.28
CA LEU A 128 1.43 -1.70 16.53
C LEU A 128 2.52 -1.03 15.71
N GLU A 129 3.70 -0.84 16.26
CA GLU A 129 4.85 -0.27 15.55
C GLU A 129 5.29 -1.15 14.38
N GLN A 130 5.41 -2.47 14.57
CA GLN A 130 5.80 -3.38 13.49
C GLN A 130 4.79 -3.36 12.34
N VAL A 131 3.49 -3.39 12.64
CA VAL A 131 2.42 -3.32 11.64
C VAL A 131 2.44 -1.97 10.92
N ALA A 132 2.56 -0.86 11.65
CA ALA A 132 2.62 0.48 11.05
C ALA A 132 3.85 0.65 10.15
N LEU A 133 5.03 0.18 10.58
CA LEU A 133 6.25 0.20 9.79
C LEU A 133 6.14 -0.67 8.54
N ASP A 134 5.50 -1.83 8.66
CA ASP A 134 5.30 -2.69 7.51
C ASP A 134 4.37 -2.04 6.47
N ILE A 135 3.22 -1.51 6.89
CA ILE A 135 2.29 -0.80 6.01
C ILE A 135 2.93 0.41 5.33
N ILE A 136 3.73 1.19 6.07
CA ILE A 136 4.27 2.46 5.55
C ILE A 136 5.60 2.24 4.83
N ILE A 137 6.55 1.56 5.46
CA ILE A 137 7.93 1.45 4.97
C ILE A 137 8.13 0.23 4.09
N SER A 138 7.82 -0.99 4.58
CA SER A 138 8.10 -2.22 3.83
C SER A 138 7.36 -2.21 2.49
N THR A 139 6.04 -1.98 2.52
CA THR A 139 5.24 -1.94 1.30
C THR A 139 5.62 -0.76 0.40
N GLY A 140 6.03 0.38 0.98
CA GLY A 140 6.50 1.55 0.24
C GLY A 140 7.81 1.32 -0.51
N LEU A 141 8.78 0.67 0.13
CA LEU A 141 10.04 0.29 -0.51
C LEU A 141 9.81 -0.72 -1.64
N VAL A 142 8.99 -1.73 -1.41
CA VAL A 142 8.59 -2.69 -2.45
C VAL A 142 7.93 -1.97 -3.61
N SER A 143 6.95 -1.10 -3.34
CA SER A 143 6.28 -0.30 -4.37
C SER A 143 7.25 0.47 -5.26
N ASN A 144 8.22 1.16 -4.66
CA ASN A 144 9.20 1.93 -5.42
C ASN A 144 10.08 1.01 -6.29
N MET A 145 10.46 -0.16 -5.80
CA MET A 145 11.32 -1.10 -6.54
C MET A 145 10.58 -1.79 -7.68
N VAL A 146 9.36 -2.24 -7.46
CA VAL A 146 8.57 -2.96 -8.48
C VAL A 146 7.94 -2.03 -9.51
N SER A 147 7.86 -0.74 -9.23
CA SER A 147 7.43 0.30 -10.18
C SER A 147 8.57 0.81 -11.07
N ALA A 148 9.81 0.42 -10.81
CA ALA A 148 10.97 0.80 -11.62
C ALA A 148 11.09 0.02 -12.93
N ALA A 149 10.22 -0.95 -13.18
CA ALA A 149 10.21 -1.73 -14.41
C ALA A 149 9.67 -0.90 -15.60
N PRO A 150 10.41 -0.81 -16.74
CA PRO A 150 10.02 0.09 -17.83
C PRO A 150 8.74 -0.32 -18.56
N LYS A 151 8.33 -1.59 -18.48
CA LYS A 151 7.22 -2.14 -19.25
C LYS A 151 6.06 -2.64 -18.39
N TYR A 152 6.29 -2.93 -17.11
CA TYR A 152 5.33 -3.58 -16.23
C TYR A 152 5.25 -2.88 -14.89
N TYR A 153 4.05 -2.87 -14.36
CA TYR A 153 3.74 -2.35 -13.05
C TYR A 153 3.37 -3.53 -12.13
N TYR A 154 4.36 -4.09 -11.45
CA TYR A 154 4.16 -5.27 -10.59
C TYR A 154 3.54 -4.94 -9.22
N ASN A 155 3.24 -3.69 -8.95
CA ASN A 155 2.71 -3.25 -7.66
C ASN A 155 1.20 -3.48 -7.51
N SER A 156 0.51 -3.79 -8.59
CA SER A 156 -0.94 -3.90 -8.64
C SER A 156 -1.32 -4.92 -9.71
N SER A 157 -2.08 -5.94 -9.33
CA SER A 157 -2.57 -6.95 -10.24
C SER A 157 -4.00 -7.36 -9.88
N LEU A 158 -4.29 -8.60 -9.58
CA LEU A 158 -5.66 -9.09 -9.39
C LEU A 158 -6.39 -8.40 -8.23
N ALA A 159 -5.75 -8.23 -7.08
CA ALA A 159 -6.40 -7.63 -5.91
C ALA A 159 -6.82 -6.16 -6.17
N HIS A 160 -5.91 -5.38 -6.75
CA HIS A 160 -6.23 -4.00 -7.13
C HIS A 160 -7.18 -3.89 -8.33
N CYS A 161 -7.21 -4.88 -9.25
CA CYS A 161 -8.22 -4.93 -10.30
C CYS A 161 -9.64 -5.06 -9.72
N VAL A 162 -9.82 -5.85 -8.65
CA VAL A 162 -11.10 -5.93 -7.92
C VAL A 162 -11.46 -4.57 -7.35
N TYR A 163 -10.50 -3.87 -6.74
CA TYR A 163 -10.73 -2.52 -6.25
C TYR A 163 -11.11 -1.55 -7.39
N TYR A 164 -10.35 -1.48 -8.46
CA TYR A 164 -10.66 -0.56 -9.58
C TYR A 164 -12.01 -0.88 -10.22
N GLY A 165 -12.38 -2.15 -10.33
CA GLY A 165 -13.71 -2.55 -10.76
C GLY A 165 -14.80 -2.05 -9.81
N SER A 166 -14.55 -2.02 -8.52
CA SER A 166 -15.52 -1.55 -7.53
C SER A 166 -15.79 -0.04 -7.59
N THR A 167 -14.80 0.76 -8.01
CA THR A 167 -14.94 2.23 -8.05
C THR A 167 -16.05 2.71 -9.00
N VAL A 168 -16.42 1.90 -9.98
CA VAL A 168 -17.49 2.20 -10.96
C VAL A 168 -18.77 1.43 -10.66
N THR A 169 -18.85 0.68 -9.55
CA THR A 169 -20.04 -0.07 -9.15
C THR A 169 -20.82 0.68 -8.07
N LYS A 170 -22.14 0.53 -8.07
CA LYS A 170 -23.00 1.11 -7.05
C LYS A 170 -22.66 0.55 -5.67
N GLY A 171 -22.27 1.41 -4.75
CA GLY A 171 -21.93 1.07 -3.38
C GLY A 171 -20.44 0.87 -3.14
N GLY A 172 -19.60 0.81 -4.17
CA GLY A 172 -18.14 0.73 -4.02
C GLY A 172 -17.55 1.91 -3.26
N GLU A 173 -18.16 3.09 -3.40
CA GLU A 173 -17.79 4.31 -2.69
C GLU A 173 -17.97 4.27 -1.16
N LYS A 174 -18.66 3.25 -0.65
CA LYS A 174 -18.92 3.06 0.80
C LYS A 174 -17.82 2.31 1.52
N HIS A 175 -16.89 1.74 0.77
CA HIS A 175 -15.84 0.89 1.28
C HIS A 175 -14.48 1.58 1.20
N LEU A 176 -13.62 1.31 2.17
CA LEU A 176 -12.24 1.77 2.14
C LEU A 176 -11.44 0.98 1.08
N HIS A 177 -10.42 1.63 0.53
CA HIS A 177 -9.53 1.03 -0.47
C HIS A 177 -9.02 -0.35 -0.03
N GLY A 178 -8.37 -0.40 1.14
CA GLY A 178 -7.78 -1.64 1.65
C GLY A 178 -8.81 -2.70 2.04
N GLU A 179 -10.05 -2.32 2.35
CA GLU A 179 -11.14 -3.27 2.56
C GLU A 179 -11.44 -4.08 1.28
N ILE A 180 -11.55 -3.39 0.15
CA ILE A 180 -11.81 -4.05 -1.13
C ILE A 180 -10.56 -4.77 -1.64
N VAL A 181 -9.38 -4.18 -1.46
CA VAL A 181 -8.12 -4.85 -1.82
C VAL A 181 -7.96 -6.16 -1.05
N SER A 182 -8.32 -6.21 0.25
CA SER A 182 -8.25 -7.45 1.04
C SER A 182 -9.17 -8.55 0.50
N LEU A 183 -10.36 -8.20 0.01
CA LEU A 183 -11.21 -9.15 -0.71
C LEU A 183 -10.53 -9.64 -1.99
N GLY A 184 -9.89 -8.73 -2.71
CA GLY A 184 -9.11 -9.07 -3.90
C GLY A 184 -7.92 -9.99 -3.59
N VAL A 185 -7.28 -9.87 -2.42
CA VAL A 185 -6.23 -10.79 -1.95
C VAL A 185 -6.78 -12.22 -1.82
N LEU A 186 -7.98 -12.39 -1.26
CA LEU A 186 -8.62 -13.71 -1.19
C LEU A 186 -8.86 -14.30 -2.59
N CYS A 187 -9.30 -13.48 -3.55
CA CYS A 187 -9.44 -13.90 -4.94
C CYS A 187 -8.10 -14.31 -5.54
N CYS A 188 -7.04 -13.56 -5.27
CA CYS A 188 -5.69 -13.85 -5.75
C CYS A 188 -5.18 -15.19 -5.19
N LEU A 189 -5.35 -15.42 -3.89
CA LEU A 189 -4.93 -16.66 -3.23
C LEU A 189 -5.69 -17.88 -3.75
N LEU A 190 -7.00 -17.77 -3.97
CA LEU A 190 -7.79 -18.85 -4.56
C LEU A 190 -7.33 -19.16 -5.98
N TYR A 191 -7.10 -18.14 -6.79
CA TYR A 191 -6.63 -18.32 -8.17
C TYR A 191 -5.24 -18.94 -8.25
N THR A 192 -4.34 -18.65 -7.31
CA THR A 192 -2.96 -19.16 -7.30
C THR A 192 -2.84 -20.52 -6.62
N SER A 193 -3.80 -20.92 -5.77
CA SER A 193 -3.79 -22.23 -5.11
C SER A 193 -4.18 -23.38 -6.04
N ASP A 194 -4.93 -23.09 -7.10
CA ASP A 194 -5.42 -24.08 -8.07
C ASP A 194 -4.53 -24.15 -9.34
N ALA A 195 -3.45 -23.38 -9.39
CA ALA A 195 -2.49 -23.34 -10.51
C ALA A 195 -1.16 -24.00 -10.11
#